data_131b92a36cefa09b7ec9636100870a9f
#
_entry.id   131b92a36cefa09b7ec9636100870a9f
#
_cell.length_a   1.000
_cell.length_b   1.000
_cell.length_c   1.000
_cell.angle_alpha   90.00
_cell.angle_beta   90.00
_cell.angle_gamma   90.00
#
_symmetry.space_group_name_H-M   'P 1'
#
loop_
_entity.id
_entity.type
_entity.pdbx_description
1 polymer ?
#
loop_
_entity_poly.entity_id
_entity_poly.type
_entity_poly.pdbx_seq_one_letter_code
_entity_poly.pdbx_strand_id
1 'polypeptide(L)'
;MGSASPSVFSTAIVPAAPEDPLFGLATAYRQDPSDKKVDLVIGAYRDDNAKPWILPVVKKADELVRNDPALNHEYLPIKGLADYTSAAQKLMIGADSPAIRENRVCTFQTISGTGAVHLGALFLSKFHPATPKPTTYLSNPTWANHHQIFTNVNLPITTYPYFNASTKGLDFPGLTTALSTAPTGSIILLHVCAHNPTGVDLTQDQWKEVATIMRSRSLFPFFDCAYQGFASGDLARDAWAVRYFIDQGFELCIAQSFAKNFGLYGQRTGAFHFVSAPGEGATASNANVASQLAILQRSEISNPPAYGARIASRVLNDEGLFAEWEEDLRTMSGRIVEMRKGLKERLEKKGTPGKWEHITEQIGMFSFTGLTEPQVKVLREKWHVYMTKNGRISMAGLNTHNLDYFAEAVDSVVRETS
;
A
#
# COMPACT_ATOMS: atom_id res chain seq x y z
N MET A 1 30.01 42.85 23.08
CA MET A 1 29.58 41.46 22.74
C MET A 1 28.09 41.55 22.48
N GLY A 2 27.68 41.47 21.20
CA GLY A 2 26.27 41.47 20.85
C GLY A 2 25.62 40.17 21.33
N SER A 3 24.54 40.28 22.12
CA SER A 3 23.74 39.16 22.52
C SER A 3 23.15 38.52 21.23
N ALA A 4 23.51 37.27 20.94
CA ALA A 4 22.88 36.54 19.87
C ALA A 4 21.35 36.51 20.13
N SER A 5 20.56 36.90 19.14
CA SER A 5 19.11 36.81 19.26
C SER A 5 18.72 35.34 19.49
N PRO A 6 17.80 35.05 20.44
CA PRO A 6 17.37 33.70 20.71
C PRO A 6 16.78 33.07 19.44
N SER A 7 16.98 31.74 19.25
CA SER A 7 16.44 31.01 18.10
C SER A 7 14.91 31.16 18.04
N VAL A 8 14.41 31.51 16.86
CA VAL A 8 12.96 31.56 16.59
C VAL A 8 12.35 30.15 16.70
N PHE A 9 13.13 29.12 16.38
CA PHE A 9 12.73 27.70 16.45
C PHE A 9 13.25 27.06 17.75
N SER A 10 12.83 27.57 18.90
CA SER A 10 13.19 26.96 20.18
C SER A 10 12.56 25.55 20.31
N THR A 11 13.11 24.70 21.19
CA THR A 11 12.58 23.36 21.46
C THR A 11 11.15 23.36 22.01
N ALA A 12 10.68 24.46 22.54
CA ALA A 12 9.29 24.63 22.96
C ALA A 12 8.33 24.83 21.76
N ILE A 13 8.83 25.40 20.64
CA ILE A 13 8.05 25.66 19.44
C ILE A 13 8.19 24.49 18.46
N VAL A 14 9.37 23.90 18.33
CA VAL A 14 9.66 22.74 17.47
C VAL A 14 10.16 21.61 18.36
N PRO A 15 9.24 20.75 18.86
CA PRO A 15 9.62 19.58 19.65
C PRO A 15 10.33 18.56 18.77
N ALA A 16 11.20 17.75 19.38
CA ALA A 16 11.79 16.61 18.67
C ALA A 16 10.70 15.64 18.25
N ALA A 17 10.75 15.21 16.99
CA ALA A 17 9.87 14.15 16.49
C ALA A 17 10.23 12.81 17.16
N PRO A 18 9.24 11.92 17.41
CA PRO A 18 9.54 10.57 17.85
C PRO A 18 10.31 9.81 16.74
N GLU A 19 11.19 8.92 17.15
CA GLU A 19 11.85 8.02 16.18
C GLU A 19 10.80 7.18 15.44
N ASP A 20 11.02 7.01 14.13
CA ASP A 20 10.21 6.05 13.35
C ASP A 20 10.54 4.62 13.83
N PRO A 21 9.56 3.86 14.35
CA PRO A 21 9.81 2.55 14.93
C PRO A 21 10.41 1.54 13.95
N LEU A 22 10.10 1.66 12.65
CA LEU A 22 10.62 0.74 11.62
C LEU A 22 12.08 1.03 11.31
N PHE A 23 12.47 2.30 11.23
CA PHE A 23 13.87 2.68 11.02
C PHE A 23 14.74 2.36 12.23
N GLY A 24 14.22 2.53 13.45
CA GLY A 24 14.90 2.13 14.68
C GLY A 24 15.21 0.62 14.70
N LEU A 25 14.22 -0.21 14.36
CA LEU A 25 14.40 -1.67 14.25
C LEU A 25 15.39 -2.06 13.14
N ALA A 26 15.32 -1.42 11.98
CA ALA A 26 16.23 -1.69 10.87
C ALA A 26 17.69 -1.31 11.23
N THR A 27 17.87 -0.27 12.03
CA THR A 27 19.19 0.13 12.55
C THR A 27 19.69 -0.88 13.56
N ALA A 28 18.86 -1.31 14.50
CA ALA A 28 19.20 -2.35 15.48
C ALA A 28 19.59 -3.67 14.80
N TYR A 29 18.84 -4.10 13.77
CA TYR A 29 19.19 -5.27 12.96
C TYR A 29 20.59 -5.14 12.31
N ARG A 30 20.91 -3.99 11.73
CA ARG A 30 22.20 -3.77 11.09
C ARG A 30 23.36 -3.82 12.08
N GLN A 31 23.16 -3.29 13.28
CA GLN A 31 24.17 -3.22 14.34
C GLN A 31 24.34 -4.53 15.12
N ASP A 32 23.40 -5.45 15.01
CA ASP A 32 23.46 -6.75 15.67
C ASP A 32 24.60 -7.60 15.08
N PRO A 33 25.57 -8.05 15.89
CA PRO A 33 26.70 -8.86 15.43
C PRO A 33 26.36 -10.34 15.20
N SER A 34 25.13 -10.78 15.54
CA SER A 34 24.74 -12.19 15.40
C SER A 34 24.72 -12.65 13.95
N ASP A 35 25.30 -13.81 13.70
CA ASP A 35 25.27 -14.47 12.39
C ASP A 35 23.88 -15.08 12.07
N LYS A 36 23.03 -15.27 13.10
CA LYS A 36 21.70 -15.88 12.98
C LYS A 36 20.58 -14.87 13.15
N LYS A 37 20.74 -13.65 12.65
CA LYS A 37 19.70 -12.62 12.72
C LYS A 37 18.74 -12.66 11.54
N VAL A 38 17.44 -12.37 11.80
CA VAL A 38 16.37 -12.38 10.80
C VAL A 38 15.67 -11.03 10.75
N ASP A 39 15.60 -10.41 9.55
CA ASP A 39 14.88 -9.14 9.31
C ASP A 39 13.49 -9.41 8.74
N LEU A 40 12.46 -9.17 9.56
CA LEU A 40 11.06 -9.26 9.19
C LEU A 40 10.34 -7.89 9.29
N VAL A 41 11.11 -6.80 9.27
CA VAL A 41 10.61 -5.43 9.49
C VAL A 41 10.18 -4.78 8.18
N ILE A 42 11.07 -4.81 7.18
CA ILE A 42 10.95 -3.96 5.98
C ILE A 42 9.95 -4.55 4.99
N GLY A 43 8.99 -3.72 4.55
CA GLY A 43 8.03 -4.04 3.51
C GLY A 43 8.60 -3.91 2.10
N ALA A 44 9.69 -4.61 1.82
CA ALA A 44 10.30 -4.72 0.50
C ALA A 44 10.58 -6.19 0.18
N TYR A 45 10.31 -6.60 -1.06
CA TYR A 45 10.56 -7.97 -1.48
C TYR A 45 12.05 -8.32 -1.43
N ARG A 46 12.36 -9.52 -0.96
CA ARG A 46 13.68 -10.11 -0.93
C ARG A 46 13.65 -11.48 -1.61
N ASP A 47 14.73 -11.83 -2.29
CA ASP A 47 14.92 -13.17 -2.83
C ASP A 47 15.24 -14.20 -1.74
N ASP A 48 15.48 -15.44 -2.12
CA ASP A 48 15.78 -16.52 -1.18
C ASP A 48 17.14 -16.35 -0.47
N ASN A 49 17.99 -15.45 -0.96
CA ASN A 49 19.25 -15.05 -0.33
C ASN A 49 19.13 -13.79 0.54
N ALA A 50 17.91 -13.38 0.89
CA ALA A 50 17.61 -12.15 1.63
C ALA A 50 18.11 -10.85 0.95
N LYS A 51 18.33 -10.89 -0.37
CA LYS A 51 18.78 -9.75 -1.17
C LYS A 51 17.60 -9.02 -1.83
N PRO A 52 17.71 -7.70 -2.06
CA PRO A 52 16.77 -7.01 -2.96
C PRO A 52 16.77 -7.70 -4.33
N TRP A 53 15.57 -8.07 -4.80
CA TRP A 53 15.40 -8.70 -6.09
C TRP A 53 14.95 -7.66 -7.12
N ILE A 54 15.77 -7.48 -8.15
CA ILE A 54 15.40 -6.67 -9.31
C ILE A 54 14.69 -7.59 -10.28
N LEU A 55 13.43 -7.29 -10.60
CA LEU A 55 12.66 -8.10 -11.55
C LEU A 55 13.41 -8.17 -12.89
N PRO A 56 13.58 -9.35 -13.48
CA PRO A 56 14.25 -9.51 -14.79
C PRO A 56 13.70 -8.59 -15.86
N VAL A 57 12.37 -8.49 -15.96
CA VAL A 57 11.72 -7.59 -16.94
C VAL A 57 12.03 -6.12 -16.68
N VAL A 58 12.09 -5.70 -15.41
CA VAL A 58 12.41 -4.31 -15.04
C VAL A 58 13.85 -3.98 -15.42
N LYS A 59 14.78 -4.93 -15.26
CA LYS A 59 16.16 -4.78 -15.71
C LYS A 59 16.26 -4.60 -17.22
N LYS A 60 15.52 -5.41 -18.00
CA LYS A 60 15.44 -5.25 -19.48
C LYS A 60 14.88 -3.88 -19.87
N ALA A 61 13.78 -3.47 -19.25
CA ALA A 61 13.17 -2.17 -19.53
C ALA A 61 14.09 -1.00 -19.14
N ASP A 62 14.83 -1.12 -18.03
CA ASP A 62 15.84 -0.14 -17.61
C ASP A 62 16.97 0.01 -18.65
N GLU A 63 17.46 -1.10 -19.19
CA GLU A 63 18.48 -1.10 -20.26
C GLU A 63 17.95 -0.45 -21.55
N LEU A 64 16.70 -0.72 -21.93
CA LEU A 64 16.05 -0.08 -23.08
C LEU A 64 15.91 1.44 -22.86
N VAL A 65 15.48 1.87 -21.69
CA VAL A 65 15.34 3.30 -21.34
C VAL A 65 16.71 4.02 -21.36
N ARG A 66 17.75 3.41 -20.79
CA ARG A 66 19.08 4.01 -20.75
C ARG A 66 19.74 4.14 -22.11
N ASN A 67 19.46 3.23 -23.03
CA ASN A 67 20.05 3.18 -24.36
C ASN A 67 19.18 3.87 -25.44
N ASP A 68 18.03 4.44 -25.07
CA ASP A 68 17.15 5.14 -26.01
C ASP A 68 17.68 6.56 -26.29
N PRO A 69 18.23 6.85 -27.50
CA PRO A 69 18.81 8.13 -27.83
C PRO A 69 17.79 9.27 -27.92
N ALA A 70 16.50 8.97 -27.98
CA ALA A 70 15.43 9.97 -28.00
C ALA A 70 15.09 10.50 -26.61
N LEU A 71 15.54 9.82 -25.53
CA LEU A 71 15.27 10.25 -24.17
C LEU A 71 16.30 11.26 -23.66
N ASN A 72 15.83 12.21 -22.88
CA ASN A 72 16.61 13.28 -22.30
C ASN A 72 16.15 13.60 -20.87
N HIS A 73 16.69 14.68 -20.25
CA HIS A 73 16.36 15.13 -18.90
C HIS A 73 15.33 16.27 -18.87
N GLU A 74 14.58 16.49 -19.94
CA GLU A 74 13.54 17.53 -19.98
C GLU A 74 12.39 17.21 -19.02
N TYR A 75 11.71 18.26 -18.55
CA TYR A 75 10.56 18.12 -17.66
C TYR A 75 9.42 17.34 -18.33
N LEU A 76 8.80 16.45 -17.58
CA LEU A 76 7.52 15.89 -17.99
C LEU A 76 6.40 16.94 -17.85
N PRO A 77 5.27 16.77 -18.56
CA PRO A 77 4.04 17.51 -18.25
C PRO A 77 3.64 17.35 -16.79
N ILE A 78 2.87 18.29 -16.23
CA ILE A 78 2.40 18.25 -14.84
C ILE A 78 1.64 16.95 -14.54
N LYS A 79 0.82 16.46 -15.49
CA LYS A 79 0.12 15.17 -15.36
C LYS A 79 1.05 13.95 -15.38
N GLY A 80 2.29 14.11 -15.81
CA GLY A 80 3.25 13.04 -16.00
C GLY A 80 3.36 12.55 -17.43
N LEU A 81 4.06 11.45 -17.63
CA LEU A 81 4.28 10.80 -18.93
C LEU A 81 2.94 10.21 -19.43
N ALA A 82 2.48 10.64 -20.61
CA ALA A 82 1.16 10.28 -21.14
C ALA A 82 0.97 8.77 -21.31
N ASP A 83 1.95 8.10 -21.92
CA ASP A 83 1.91 6.65 -22.13
C ASP A 83 1.87 5.88 -20.81
N TYR A 84 2.59 6.35 -19.80
CA TYR A 84 2.55 5.77 -18.46
C TYR A 84 1.20 5.96 -17.77
N THR A 85 0.66 7.19 -17.78
CA THR A 85 -0.61 7.47 -17.10
C THR A 85 -1.78 6.74 -17.75
N SER A 86 -1.78 6.63 -19.09
CA SER A 86 -2.76 5.83 -19.83
C SER A 86 -2.67 4.34 -19.50
N ALA A 87 -1.45 3.79 -19.47
CA ALA A 87 -1.25 2.37 -19.14
C ALA A 87 -1.59 2.06 -17.68
N ALA A 88 -1.19 2.92 -16.72
CA ALA A 88 -1.53 2.79 -15.30
C ALA A 88 -3.06 2.82 -15.08
N GLN A 89 -3.76 3.69 -15.79
CA GLN A 89 -5.22 3.78 -15.78
C GLN A 89 -5.88 2.48 -16.26
N LYS A 90 -5.45 1.97 -17.42
CA LYS A 90 -5.97 0.71 -17.99
C LYS A 90 -5.69 -0.47 -17.09
N LEU A 91 -4.51 -0.54 -16.50
CA LEU A 91 -4.11 -1.59 -15.58
C LEU A 91 -5.04 -1.67 -14.35
N MET A 92 -5.36 -0.52 -13.75
CA MET A 92 -6.18 -0.44 -12.55
C MET A 92 -7.66 -0.64 -12.85
N ILE A 93 -8.18 0.11 -13.80
CA ILE A 93 -9.61 0.25 -14.06
C ILE A 93 -10.12 -0.82 -15.02
N GLY A 94 -9.25 -1.37 -15.86
CA GLY A 94 -9.59 -2.24 -16.97
C GLY A 94 -9.72 -1.47 -18.29
N ALA A 95 -9.04 -1.95 -19.33
CA ALA A 95 -8.97 -1.27 -20.63
C ALA A 95 -10.36 -1.04 -21.26
N ASP A 96 -11.29 -1.97 -21.03
CA ASP A 96 -12.65 -1.93 -21.59
C ASP A 96 -13.68 -1.25 -20.67
N SER A 97 -13.24 -0.63 -19.59
CA SER A 97 -14.16 0.03 -18.65
C SER A 97 -14.94 1.15 -19.32
N PRO A 98 -16.27 1.22 -19.12
CA PRO A 98 -17.07 2.35 -19.56
C PRO A 98 -16.57 3.70 -19.06
N ALA A 99 -16.02 3.74 -17.84
CA ALA A 99 -15.47 4.97 -17.27
C ALA A 99 -14.34 5.57 -18.11
N ILE A 100 -13.49 4.72 -18.72
CA ILE A 100 -12.42 5.16 -19.65
C ILE A 100 -13.03 5.64 -20.96
N ARG A 101 -13.91 4.85 -21.56
CA ARG A 101 -14.54 5.18 -22.86
C ARG A 101 -15.36 6.49 -22.81
N GLU A 102 -15.97 6.76 -21.66
CA GLU A 102 -16.79 7.94 -21.41
C GLU A 102 -15.98 9.16 -20.92
N ASN A 103 -14.64 9.07 -20.91
CA ASN A 103 -13.74 10.12 -20.41
C ASN A 103 -14.08 10.58 -18.98
N ARG A 104 -14.49 9.66 -18.11
CA ARG A 104 -14.80 9.92 -16.69
C ARG A 104 -13.62 9.71 -15.74
N VAL A 105 -12.44 9.41 -16.27
CA VAL A 105 -11.24 9.16 -15.48
C VAL A 105 -10.17 10.18 -15.80
N CYS A 106 -9.61 10.82 -14.77
CA CYS A 106 -8.36 11.54 -14.93
C CYS A 106 -7.26 10.88 -14.09
N THR A 107 -6.07 10.81 -14.67
CA THR A 107 -4.90 10.15 -14.07
C THR A 107 -3.73 11.11 -14.01
N PHE A 108 -3.03 11.11 -12.87
CA PHE A 108 -1.81 11.88 -12.62
C PHE A 108 -0.70 10.94 -12.19
N GLN A 109 0.47 11.08 -12.78
CA GLN A 109 1.68 10.44 -12.27
C GLN A 109 2.08 11.12 -10.96
N THR A 110 2.41 10.32 -9.94
CA THR A 110 2.71 10.81 -8.59
C THR A 110 4.04 10.26 -8.06
N ILE A 111 4.51 10.84 -6.97
CA ILE A 111 5.68 10.33 -6.22
C ILE A 111 5.25 9.10 -5.43
N SER A 112 5.15 7.96 -6.14
CA SER A 112 4.68 6.67 -5.65
C SER A 112 3.27 6.74 -5.03
N GLY A 113 2.84 5.67 -4.34
CA GLY A 113 1.55 5.63 -3.65
C GLY A 113 1.40 6.70 -2.57
N THR A 114 2.48 7.04 -1.86
CA THR A 114 2.46 8.12 -0.85
C THR A 114 2.01 9.45 -1.45
N GLY A 115 2.61 9.83 -2.59
CA GLY A 115 2.21 11.05 -3.31
C GLY A 115 0.80 10.98 -3.88
N ALA A 116 0.35 9.76 -4.28
CA ALA A 116 -1.01 9.57 -4.77
C ALA A 116 -2.06 9.74 -3.64
N VAL A 117 -1.82 9.15 -2.47
CA VAL A 117 -2.68 9.35 -1.29
C VAL A 117 -2.69 10.83 -0.88
N HIS A 118 -1.52 11.48 -0.86
CA HIS A 118 -1.41 12.91 -0.51
C HIS A 118 -2.18 13.80 -1.49
N LEU A 119 -1.99 13.62 -2.81
CA LEU A 119 -2.68 14.41 -3.83
C LEU A 119 -4.21 14.28 -3.74
N GLY A 120 -4.70 13.04 -3.55
CA GLY A 120 -6.13 12.77 -3.35
C GLY A 120 -6.66 13.38 -2.05
N ALA A 121 -5.94 13.23 -0.95
CA ALA A 121 -6.31 13.82 0.34
C ALA A 121 -6.34 15.36 0.27
N LEU A 122 -5.36 15.98 -0.37
CA LEU A 122 -5.29 17.43 -0.57
C LEU A 122 -6.46 17.93 -1.44
N PHE A 123 -6.78 17.21 -2.54
CA PHE A 123 -7.92 17.51 -3.39
C PHE A 123 -9.23 17.45 -2.60
N LEU A 124 -9.48 16.37 -1.87
CA LEU A 124 -10.68 16.20 -1.06
C LEU A 124 -10.79 17.25 0.07
N SER A 125 -9.67 17.58 0.71
CA SER A 125 -9.63 18.64 1.72
C SER A 125 -10.06 20.02 1.20
N LYS A 126 -9.81 20.29 -0.09
CA LYS A 126 -10.12 21.59 -0.71
C LYS A 126 -11.48 21.63 -1.38
N PHE A 127 -11.93 20.54 -1.95
CA PHE A 127 -13.08 20.55 -2.89
C PHE A 127 -14.23 19.63 -2.48
N HIS A 128 -14.09 18.79 -1.45
CA HIS A 128 -15.21 17.97 -1.00
C HIS A 128 -16.34 18.86 -0.47
N PRO A 129 -17.60 18.66 -0.93
CA PRO A 129 -18.68 19.61 -0.66
C PRO A 129 -19.21 19.60 0.78
N ALA A 130 -18.85 18.60 1.59
CA ALA A 130 -19.35 18.50 2.98
C ALA A 130 -18.88 19.66 3.85
N THR A 131 -19.82 20.22 4.64
CA THR A 131 -19.56 21.25 5.63
C THR A 131 -20.20 20.84 6.96
N PRO A 132 -19.42 20.67 8.05
CA PRO A 132 -17.95 20.81 8.11
C PRO A 132 -17.21 19.80 7.22
N LYS A 133 -15.87 19.97 7.08
CA LYS A 133 -15.04 19.04 6.28
C LYS A 133 -15.34 17.59 6.61
N PRO A 134 -15.33 16.68 5.61
CA PRO A 134 -15.64 15.27 5.82
C PRO A 134 -14.62 14.61 6.73
N THR A 135 -15.08 13.72 7.59
CA THR A 135 -14.19 12.88 8.37
C THR A 135 -13.65 11.73 7.50
N THR A 136 -12.35 11.52 7.55
CA THR A 136 -11.72 10.37 6.89
C THR A 136 -11.66 9.19 7.85
N TYR A 137 -12.25 8.09 7.44
CA TYR A 137 -12.25 6.83 8.18
C TYR A 137 -11.11 5.94 7.68
N LEU A 138 -10.21 5.58 8.58
CA LEU A 138 -9.07 4.71 8.34
C LEU A 138 -9.31 3.34 8.99
N SER A 139 -8.88 2.25 8.38
CA SER A 139 -8.94 0.93 9.03
C SER A 139 -8.08 0.90 10.30
N ASN A 140 -8.50 0.15 11.30
CA ASN A 140 -7.73 -0.09 12.51
C ASN A 140 -7.32 -1.56 12.61
N PRO A 141 -6.01 -1.88 12.43
CA PRO A 141 -4.91 -1.00 12.06
C PRO A 141 -4.92 -0.61 10.58
N THR A 142 -4.06 0.35 10.21
CA THR A 142 -3.78 0.76 8.84
C THR A 142 -2.28 1.01 8.64
N TRP A 143 -1.84 1.28 7.43
CA TRP A 143 -0.49 1.80 7.19
C TRP A 143 -0.29 3.12 7.94
N ALA A 144 0.69 3.14 8.85
CA ALA A 144 0.83 4.23 9.83
C ALA A 144 0.88 5.62 9.20
N ASN A 145 1.46 5.73 7.99
CA ASN A 145 1.60 7.02 7.32
C ASN A 145 0.26 7.62 6.83
N HIS A 146 -0.81 6.84 6.73
CA HIS A 146 -2.14 7.38 6.42
C HIS A 146 -2.57 8.47 7.40
N HIS A 147 -2.38 8.23 8.70
CA HIS A 147 -2.72 9.23 9.74
C HIS A 147 -2.03 10.57 9.47
N GLN A 148 -0.73 10.55 9.21
CA GLN A 148 0.05 11.78 9.00
C GLN A 148 -0.34 12.48 7.69
N ILE A 149 -0.57 11.73 6.60
CA ILE A 149 -0.93 12.31 5.30
C ILE A 149 -2.26 13.07 5.40
N PHE A 150 -3.31 12.45 5.96
CA PHE A 150 -4.62 13.10 6.06
C PHE A 150 -4.61 14.26 7.06
N THR A 151 -3.88 14.12 8.18
CA THR A 151 -3.71 15.21 9.15
C THR A 151 -2.99 16.41 8.55
N ASN A 152 -1.94 16.20 7.75
CA ASN A 152 -1.17 17.28 7.14
C ASN A 152 -2.00 18.16 6.18
N VAL A 153 -3.05 17.60 5.60
CA VAL A 153 -3.97 18.37 4.74
C VAL A 153 -5.22 18.86 5.48
N ASN A 154 -5.23 18.81 6.82
CA ASN A 154 -6.32 19.26 7.69
C ASN A 154 -7.66 18.55 7.39
N LEU A 155 -7.65 17.26 7.12
CA LEU A 155 -8.83 16.42 7.13
C LEU A 155 -8.98 15.77 8.51
N PRO A 156 -10.15 15.85 9.15
CA PRO A 156 -10.43 15.09 10.37
C PRO A 156 -10.30 13.61 10.11
N ILE A 157 -9.68 12.86 11.03
CA ILE A 157 -9.52 11.41 10.92
C ILE A 157 -10.19 10.70 12.08
N THR A 158 -10.73 9.53 11.80
CA THR A 158 -11.17 8.53 12.78
C THR A 158 -10.85 7.14 12.25
N THR A 159 -11.15 6.11 13.01
CA THR A 159 -10.88 4.74 12.58
C THR A 159 -12.14 3.88 12.59
N TYR A 160 -12.15 2.84 11.75
CA TYR A 160 -13.15 1.78 11.80
C TYR A 160 -12.48 0.44 12.15
N PRO A 161 -13.17 -0.45 12.91
CA PRO A 161 -12.67 -1.79 13.19
C PRO A 161 -12.40 -2.55 11.89
N TYR A 162 -11.27 -3.23 11.83
CA TYR A 162 -10.88 -4.02 10.65
C TYR A 162 -10.30 -5.38 11.01
N PHE A 163 -9.46 -5.44 12.04
CA PHE A 163 -8.77 -6.66 12.44
C PHE A 163 -9.24 -7.11 13.82
N ASN A 164 -9.68 -8.36 13.91
CA ASN A 164 -10.03 -9.01 15.16
C ASN A 164 -8.82 -9.81 15.68
N ALA A 165 -8.22 -9.36 16.78
CA ALA A 165 -7.03 -9.99 17.34
C ALA A 165 -7.29 -11.41 17.87
N SER A 166 -8.52 -11.74 18.29
CA SER A 166 -8.85 -13.06 18.83
C SER A 166 -8.97 -14.13 17.74
N THR A 167 -9.52 -13.76 16.58
CA THR A 167 -9.65 -14.65 15.42
C THR A 167 -8.46 -14.52 14.46
N LYS A 168 -7.63 -13.46 14.61
CA LYS A 168 -6.55 -13.07 13.70
C LYS A 168 -7.03 -12.85 12.25
N GLY A 169 -8.29 -12.47 12.09
CA GLY A 169 -9.01 -12.28 10.85
C GLY A 169 -9.72 -10.94 10.76
N LEU A 170 -10.64 -10.81 9.82
CA LEU A 170 -11.43 -9.60 9.60
C LEU A 170 -12.49 -9.41 10.69
N ASP A 171 -12.59 -8.20 11.24
CA ASP A 171 -13.75 -7.77 12.03
C ASP A 171 -14.83 -7.18 11.12
N PHE A 172 -15.45 -8.04 10.32
CA PHE A 172 -16.46 -7.60 9.36
C PHE A 172 -17.70 -6.97 10.00
N PRO A 173 -18.25 -7.52 11.13
CA PRO A 173 -19.35 -6.86 11.84
C PRO A 173 -18.99 -5.47 12.37
N GLY A 174 -17.80 -5.29 12.92
CA GLY A 174 -17.33 -3.99 13.40
C GLY A 174 -17.16 -2.99 12.25
N LEU A 175 -16.60 -3.43 11.12
CA LEU A 175 -16.45 -2.62 9.90
C LEU A 175 -17.83 -2.16 9.38
N THR A 176 -18.76 -3.07 9.15
CA THR A 176 -20.09 -2.74 8.60
C THR A 176 -20.91 -1.84 9.54
N THR A 177 -20.81 -2.06 10.86
CA THR A 177 -21.43 -1.18 11.86
C THR A 177 -20.86 0.23 11.79
N ALA A 178 -19.55 0.37 11.72
CA ALA A 178 -18.90 1.69 11.62
C ALA A 178 -19.30 2.44 10.34
N LEU A 179 -19.31 1.76 9.19
CA LEU A 179 -19.74 2.37 7.92
C LEU A 179 -21.23 2.75 7.94
N SER A 180 -22.09 1.92 8.52
CA SER A 180 -23.52 2.16 8.62
C SER A 180 -23.86 3.39 9.49
N THR A 181 -22.99 3.76 10.42
CA THR A 181 -23.16 4.90 11.33
C THR A 181 -22.36 6.14 10.94
N ALA A 182 -21.45 6.00 9.96
CA ALA A 182 -20.63 7.11 9.49
C ALA A 182 -21.49 8.25 8.94
N PRO A 183 -21.16 9.53 9.25
CA PRO A 183 -21.86 10.68 8.67
C PRO A 183 -21.81 10.68 7.14
N THR A 184 -22.90 11.11 6.51
CA THR A 184 -22.96 11.27 5.05
C THR A 184 -21.80 12.13 4.54
N GLY A 185 -21.19 11.71 3.42
CA GLY A 185 -20.05 12.39 2.83
C GLY A 185 -18.71 12.05 3.49
N SER A 186 -18.68 11.19 4.53
CA SER A 186 -17.40 10.73 5.08
C SER A 186 -16.57 10.02 4.02
N ILE A 187 -15.25 10.24 4.07
CA ILE A 187 -14.28 9.58 3.19
C ILE A 187 -13.88 8.25 3.84
N ILE A 188 -13.98 7.16 3.10
CA ILE A 188 -13.58 5.84 3.59
C ILE A 188 -12.33 5.40 2.83
N LEU A 189 -11.20 5.33 3.53
CA LEU A 189 -9.97 4.78 2.95
C LEU A 189 -10.01 3.25 3.00
N LEU A 190 -9.89 2.65 1.82
CA LEU A 190 -10.01 1.22 1.58
C LEU A 190 -8.73 0.69 0.93
N HIS A 191 -8.13 -0.39 1.46
CA HIS A 191 -7.04 -1.07 0.78
C HIS A 191 -7.62 -2.02 -0.28
N VAL A 192 -7.13 -1.93 -1.51
CA VAL A 192 -7.67 -2.71 -2.63
C VAL A 192 -7.41 -4.21 -2.45
N CYS A 193 -6.18 -4.56 -2.06
CA CYS A 193 -5.73 -5.93 -1.80
C CYS A 193 -4.51 -5.92 -0.87
N ALA A 194 -4.20 -7.08 -0.28
CA ALA A 194 -3.07 -7.28 0.62
C ALA A 194 -2.99 -6.20 1.70
N HIS A 195 -4.05 -6.07 2.46
CA HIS A 195 -4.22 -5.02 3.47
C HIS A 195 -2.97 -4.84 4.35
N ASN A 196 -2.43 -3.64 4.39
CA ASN A 196 -1.28 -3.30 5.22
C ASN A 196 -1.75 -2.67 6.55
N PRO A 197 -1.52 -3.30 7.72
CA PRO A 197 -0.48 -4.32 7.98
C PRO A 197 -0.98 -5.76 8.16
N THR A 198 -2.26 -6.05 8.00
CA THR A 198 -2.86 -7.31 8.48
C THR A 198 -2.74 -8.49 7.51
N GLY A 199 -2.65 -8.22 6.21
CA GLY A 199 -2.75 -9.25 5.17
C GLY A 199 -4.15 -9.85 5.04
N VAL A 200 -5.16 -9.31 5.72
CA VAL A 200 -6.54 -9.79 5.67
C VAL A 200 -7.34 -8.96 4.69
N ASP A 201 -7.90 -9.58 3.67
CA ASP A 201 -8.71 -8.92 2.65
C ASP A 201 -10.18 -9.34 2.75
N LEU A 202 -11.07 -8.47 2.25
CA LEU A 202 -12.48 -8.78 2.13
C LEU A 202 -12.71 -9.76 0.96
N THR A 203 -13.69 -10.65 1.13
CA THR A 203 -14.21 -11.46 0.02
C THR A 203 -15.02 -10.58 -0.96
N GLN A 204 -15.26 -11.08 -2.17
CA GLN A 204 -16.09 -10.36 -3.13
C GLN A 204 -17.51 -10.06 -2.60
N ASP A 205 -18.11 -10.98 -1.85
CA ASP A 205 -19.44 -10.76 -1.28
C ASP A 205 -19.41 -9.72 -0.16
N GLN A 206 -18.37 -9.70 0.66
CA GLN A 206 -18.15 -8.65 1.65
C GLN A 206 -17.93 -7.27 0.98
N TRP A 207 -17.20 -7.21 -0.13
CA TRP A 207 -17.06 -5.99 -0.92
C TRP A 207 -18.39 -5.48 -1.47
N LYS A 208 -19.27 -6.37 -1.95
CA LYS A 208 -20.63 -6.02 -2.41
C LYS A 208 -21.47 -5.44 -1.29
N GLU A 209 -21.39 -6.02 -0.08
CA GLU A 209 -22.09 -5.51 1.09
C GLU A 209 -21.54 -4.13 1.51
N VAL A 210 -20.23 -3.96 1.57
CA VAL A 210 -19.59 -2.65 1.82
C VAL A 210 -20.04 -1.60 0.81
N ALA A 211 -20.05 -1.93 -0.49
CA ALA A 211 -20.55 -1.01 -1.52
C ALA A 211 -22.02 -0.62 -1.31
N THR A 212 -22.86 -1.57 -0.93
CA THR A 212 -24.28 -1.33 -0.63
C THR A 212 -24.44 -0.35 0.54
N ILE A 213 -23.70 -0.57 1.64
CA ILE A 213 -23.70 0.32 2.80
C ILE A 213 -23.19 1.71 2.41
N MET A 214 -22.05 1.79 1.72
CA MET A 214 -21.45 3.06 1.32
C MET A 214 -22.38 3.88 0.42
N ARG A 215 -23.11 3.23 -0.50
CA ARG A 215 -24.10 3.89 -1.34
C ARG A 215 -25.28 4.44 -0.50
N SER A 216 -25.85 3.60 0.38
CA SER A 216 -26.99 3.99 1.20
C SER A 216 -26.67 5.15 2.16
N ARG A 217 -25.40 5.27 2.55
CA ARG A 217 -24.90 6.32 3.45
C ARG A 217 -24.25 7.49 2.71
N SER A 218 -24.19 7.44 1.38
CA SER A 218 -23.49 8.45 0.55
C SER A 218 -22.04 8.67 1.04
N LEU A 219 -21.29 7.59 1.29
CA LEU A 219 -19.89 7.64 1.70
C LEU A 219 -18.99 7.70 0.46
N PHE A 220 -17.88 8.41 0.56
CA PHE A 220 -16.93 8.59 -0.55
C PHE A 220 -15.79 7.56 -0.48
N PRO A 221 -15.63 6.67 -1.48
CA PRO A 221 -14.55 5.69 -1.51
C PRO A 221 -13.21 6.33 -1.91
N PHE A 222 -12.17 6.04 -1.12
CA PHE A 222 -10.80 6.32 -1.49
C PHE A 222 -10.00 5.02 -1.39
N PHE A 223 -9.57 4.48 -2.52
CA PHE A 223 -8.81 3.25 -2.59
C PHE A 223 -7.30 3.49 -2.55
N ASP A 224 -6.58 2.73 -1.70
CA ASP A 224 -5.12 2.63 -1.74
C ASP A 224 -4.71 1.27 -2.29
N CYS A 225 -3.96 1.26 -3.40
CA CYS A 225 -3.50 0.08 -4.10
C CYS A 225 -1.97 0.04 -4.20
N ALA A 226 -1.34 -0.60 -3.22
CA ALA A 226 0.11 -0.75 -3.20
C ALA A 226 0.60 -2.11 -3.75
N TYR A 227 -0.30 -3.09 -3.96
CA TYR A 227 0.08 -4.49 -4.13
C TYR A 227 -0.61 -5.21 -5.30
N GLN A 228 -1.17 -4.49 -6.27
CA GLN A 228 -1.82 -5.09 -7.45
C GLN A 228 -0.85 -6.04 -8.19
N GLY A 229 -1.28 -7.28 -8.41
CA GLY A 229 -0.48 -8.35 -9.02
C GLY A 229 0.53 -9.00 -8.08
N PHE A 230 1.02 -8.25 -7.08
CA PHE A 230 1.92 -8.78 -6.04
C PHE A 230 1.15 -9.61 -4.99
N ALA A 231 -0.11 -9.27 -4.72
CA ALA A 231 -0.91 -9.93 -3.69
C ALA A 231 -1.22 -11.39 -4.07
N SER A 232 -1.84 -11.60 -5.21
CA SER A 232 -2.30 -12.92 -5.67
C SER A 232 -1.52 -13.51 -6.85
N GLY A 233 -0.67 -12.72 -7.51
CA GLY A 233 -0.08 -13.06 -8.81
C GLY A 233 -1.01 -12.79 -10.00
N ASP A 234 -2.21 -12.24 -9.76
CA ASP A 234 -3.20 -11.92 -10.79
C ASP A 234 -3.66 -10.47 -10.68
N LEU A 235 -3.35 -9.69 -11.71
CA LEU A 235 -3.63 -8.26 -11.79
C LEU A 235 -5.13 -7.92 -11.75
N ALA A 236 -5.94 -8.74 -12.42
CA ALA A 236 -7.38 -8.52 -12.51
C ALA A 236 -8.10 -8.88 -11.20
N ARG A 237 -7.69 -9.98 -10.58
CA ARG A 237 -8.19 -10.40 -9.27
C ARG A 237 -7.89 -9.34 -8.21
N ASP A 238 -6.68 -8.82 -8.18
CA ASP A 238 -6.27 -7.84 -7.16
C ASP A 238 -6.96 -6.47 -7.35
N ALA A 239 -7.38 -6.11 -8.58
CA ALA A 239 -8.11 -4.88 -8.87
C ALA A 239 -9.65 -5.01 -8.80
N TRP A 240 -10.16 -6.19 -8.50
CA TRP A 240 -11.59 -6.50 -8.60
C TRP A 240 -12.47 -5.53 -7.81
N ALA A 241 -12.09 -5.20 -6.58
CA ALA A 241 -12.87 -4.32 -5.71
C ALA A 241 -13.06 -2.92 -6.33
N VAL A 242 -11.98 -2.32 -6.84
CA VAL A 242 -12.03 -1.02 -7.51
C VAL A 242 -12.94 -1.06 -8.74
N ARG A 243 -12.75 -2.08 -9.60
CA ARG A 243 -13.55 -2.24 -10.81
C ARG A 243 -15.02 -2.42 -10.48
N TYR A 244 -15.35 -3.23 -9.48
CA TYR A 244 -16.72 -3.41 -9.00
C TYR A 244 -17.35 -2.09 -8.55
N PHE A 245 -16.65 -1.25 -7.76
CA PHE A 245 -17.19 0.05 -7.34
C PHE A 245 -17.40 1.01 -8.51
N ILE A 246 -16.51 1.01 -9.51
CA ILE A 246 -16.66 1.80 -10.73
C ILE A 246 -17.91 1.33 -11.53
N ASP A 247 -18.08 0.02 -11.68
CA ASP A 247 -19.23 -0.58 -12.39
C ASP A 247 -20.55 -0.31 -11.65
N GLN A 248 -20.48 -0.19 -10.33
CA GLN A 248 -21.61 0.27 -9.53
C GLN A 248 -21.86 1.79 -9.65
N GLY A 249 -21.06 2.55 -10.40
CA GLY A 249 -21.24 3.98 -10.64
C GLY A 249 -20.83 4.88 -9.48
N PHE A 250 -19.90 4.45 -8.62
CA PHE A 250 -19.32 5.32 -7.61
C PHE A 250 -18.41 6.39 -8.22
N GLU A 251 -18.48 7.60 -7.68
CA GLU A 251 -17.40 8.57 -7.75
C GLU A 251 -16.37 8.21 -6.70
N LEU A 252 -15.07 8.17 -7.09
CA LEU A 252 -14.02 7.67 -6.18
C LEU A 252 -12.62 8.16 -6.54
N CYS A 253 -11.71 8.05 -5.56
CA CYS A 253 -10.28 8.25 -5.73
C CYS A 253 -9.52 6.92 -5.62
N ILE A 254 -8.40 6.80 -6.37
CA ILE A 254 -7.51 5.64 -6.31
C ILE A 254 -6.08 6.12 -6.24
N ALA A 255 -5.34 5.68 -5.23
CA ALA A 255 -3.89 5.80 -5.14
C ALA A 255 -3.24 4.48 -5.58
N GLN A 256 -2.42 4.50 -6.63
CA GLN A 256 -1.73 3.34 -7.17
C GLN A 256 -0.22 3.47 -7.01
N SER A 257 0.44 2.41 -6.55
CA SER A 257 1.89 2.37 -6.40
C SER A 257 2.52 1.29 -7.28
N PHE A 258 3.61 1.64 -7.93
CA PHE A 258 4.47 0.71 -8.66
C PHE A 258 5.75 0.36 -7.88
N ALA A 259 5.81 0.72 -6.59
CA ALA A 259 6.99 0.44 -5.76
C ALA A 259 7.23 -1.05 -5.53
N LYS A 260 6.16 -1.84 -5.31
CA LYS A 260 6.26 -3.26 -4.97
C LYS A 260 6.19 -4.16 -6.19
N ASN A 261 5.16 -4.00 -7.01
CA ASN A 261 4.91 -4.86 -8.16
C ASN A 261 5.93 -4.69 -9.31
N PHE A 262 6.68 -3.59 -9.33
CA PHE A 262 7.83 -3.40 -10.23
C PHE A 262 9.17 -3.41 -9.49
N GLY A 263 9.18 -3.52 -8.15
CA GLY A 263 10.41 -3.36 -7.37
C GLY A 263 11.06 -1.97 -7.51
N LEU A 264 10.31 -0.97 -7.93
CA LEU A 264 10.78 0.41 -8.17
C LEU A 264 10.73 1.27 -6.89
N TYR A 265 11.10 0.70 -5.75
CA TYR A 265 10.98 1.35 -4.43
C TYR A 265 11.61 2.75 -4.38
N GLY A 266 12.84 2.88 -4.87
CA GLY A 266 13.62 4.13 -4.87
C GLY A 266 13.27 5.06 -6.01
N GLN A 267 12.61 4.59 -7.08
CA GLN A 267 12.26 5.39 -8.25
C GLN A 267 11.02 6.25 -8.05
N ARG A 268 10.28 6.02 -6.97
CA ARG A 268 9.11 6.80 -6.58
C ARG A 268 8.06 6.94 -7.68
N THR A 269 7.60 5.82 -8.23
CA THR A 269 6.64 5.74 -9.34
C THR A 269 5.26 5.31 -8.82
N GLY A 270 4.23 6.08 -9.17
CA GLY A 270 2.84 5.82 -8.81
C GLY A 270 1.88 6.63 -9.67
N ALA A 271 0.58 6.42 -9.45
CA ALA A 271 -0.47 7.17 -10.12
C ALA A 271 -1.63 7.45 -9.16
N PHE A 272 -2.24 8.61 -9.34
CA PHE A 272 -3.52 8.97 -8.73
C PHE A 272 -4.59 8.98 -9.81
N HIS A 273 -5.74 8.36 -9.53
CA HIS A 273 -6.89 8.39 -10.43
C HIS A 273 -8.09 8.97 -9.69
N PHE A 274 -8.81 9.85 -10.37
CA PHE A 274 -10.15 10.25 -9.98
C PHE A 274 -11.13 9.71 -11.02
N VAL A 275 -12.21 9.10 -10.55
CA VAL A 275 -13.28 8.56 -11.40
C VAL A 275 -14.57 9.29 -11.06
N SER A 276 -15.11 10.04 -12.03
CA SER A 276 -16.42 10.70 -11.87
C SER A 276 -17.55 9.68 -11.93
N ALA A 277 -18.62 9.94 -11.16
CA ALA A 277 -19.85 9.18 -11.29
C ALA A 277 -20.42 9.30 -12.73
N PRO A 278 -21.09 8.26 -13.25
CA PRO A 278 -21.73 8.34 -14.56
C PRO A 278 -22.92 9.32 -14.54
N GLY A 279 -23.19 9.95 -15.67
CA GLY A 279 -24.33 10.87 -15.83
C GLY A 279 -24.01 12.09 -16.67
N GLU A 280 -25.02 12.94 -16.84
CA GLU A 280 -24.88 14.21 -17.57
C GLU A 280 -23.84 15.10 -16.88
N GLY A 281 -22.94 15.69 -17.67
CA GLY A 281 -21.85 16.54 -17.16
C GLY A 281 -20.63 15.80 -16.57
N ALA A 282 -20.64 14.48 -16.48
CA ALA A 282 -19.53 13.71 -15.88
C ALA A 282 -18.16 14.00 -16.52
N THR A 283 -18.11 14.12 -17.85
CA THR A 283 -16.87 14.45 -18.58
C THR A 283 -16.39 15.87 -18.27
N ALA A 284 -17.30 16.85 -18.20
CA ALA A 284 -16.96 18.23 -17.85
C ALA A 284 -16.48 18.33 -16.39
N SER A 285 -17.15 17.63 -15.46
CA SER A 285 -16.75 17.52 -14.08
C SER A 285 -15.33 16.93 -13.96
N ASN A 286 -15.07 15.85 -14.67
CA ASN A 286 -13.74 15.21 -14.70
C ASN A 286 -12.64 16.15 -15.24
N ALA A 287 -12.94 16.93 -16.28
CA ALA A 287 -12.01 17.93 -16.82
C ALA A 287 -11.71 19.04 -15.79
N ASN A 288 -12.71 19.51 -15.06
CA ASN A 288 -12.52 20.48 -13.97
C ASN A 288 -11.68 19.92 -12.83
N VAL A 289 -11.97 18.69 -12.39
CA VAL A 289 -11.17 17.97 -11.39
C VAL A 289 -9.72 17.87 -11.86
N ALA A 290 -9.50 17.46 -13.10
CA ALA A 290 -8.16 17.35 -13.67
C ALA A 290 -7.42 18.70 -13.69
N SER A 291 -8.11 19.80 -13.97
CA SER A 291 -7.50 21.15 -13.95
C SER A 291 -7.06 21.56 -12.53
N GLN A 292 -7.88 21.26 -11.52
CA GLN A 292 -7.54 21.55 -10.12
C GLN A 292 -6.41 20.66 -9.60
N LEU A 293 -6.43 19.37 -9.92
CA LEU A 293 -5.34 18.46 -9.59
C LEU A 293 -4.00 18.91 -10.20
N ALA A 294 -4.02 19.46 -11.41
CA ALA A 294 -2.82 20.00 -12.04
C ALA A 294 -2.26 21.21 -11.24
N ILE A 295 -3.10 22.11 -10.74
CA ILE A 295 -2.69 23.23 -9.90
C ILE A 295 -2.10 22.70 -8.58
N LEU A 296 -2.74 21.73 -7.94
CA LEU A 296 -2.25 21.15 -6.69
C LEU A 296 -0.88 20.49 -6.91
N GLN A 297 -0.76 19.62 -7.90
CA GLN A 297 0.51 18.94 -8.20
C GLN A 297 1.62 19.94 -8.57
N ARG A 298 1.27 20.98 -9.34
CA ARG A 298 2.22 22.02 -9.70
C ARG A 298 2.80 22.76 -8.50
N SER A 299 1.98 22.98 -7.47
CA SER A 299 2.42 23.66 -6.23
C SER A 299 3.21 22.76 -5.29
N GLU A 300 3.00 21.42 -5.36
CA GLU A 300 3.66 20.47 -4.45
C GLU A 300 5.02 19.98 -5.00
N ILE A 301 5.05 19.57 -6.25
CA ILE A 301 6.24 18.94 -6.86
C ILE A 301 6.64 19.53 -8.22
N SER A 302 5.89 20.49 -8.74
CA SER A 302 6.05 21.04 -10.09
C SER A 302 5.73 20.00 -11.19
N ASN A 303 6.59 19.01 -11.38
CA ASN A 303 6.48 17.93 -12.36
C ASN A 303 6.97 16.64 -11.71
N PRO A 304 6.39 15.48 -12.06
CA PRO A 304 6.83 14.19 -11.50
C PRO A 304 8.15 13.73 -12.15
N PRO A 305 8.91 12.82 -11.47
CA PRO A 305 10.17 12.30 -11.98
C PRO A 305 9.94 11.35 -13.16
N ALA A 306 10.80 11.45 -14.19
CA ALA A 306 10.60 10.75 -15.47
C ALA A 306 11.04 9.28 -15.44
N TYR A 307 12.15 8.96 -14.76
CA TYR A 307 12.90 7.72 -14.99
C TYR A 307 12.08 6.46 -14.67
N GLY A 308 11.55 6.37 -13.47
CA GLY A 308 10.73 5.21 -13.06
C GLY A 308 9.45 5.06 -13.89
N ALA A 309 8.84 6.18 -14.30
CA ALA A 309 7.67 6.16 -15.17
C ALA A 309 8.01 5.66 -16.59
N ARG A 310 9.19 5.99 -17.12
CA ARG A 310 9.67 5.47 -18.42
C ARG A 310 9.87 3.96 -18.37
N ILE A 311 10.48 3.44 -17.30
CA ILE A 311 10.64 1.98 -17.10
C ILE A 311 9.28 1.31 -17.04
N ALA A 312 8.37 1.78 -16.19
CA ALA A 312 7.04 1.19 -16.06
C ALA A 312 6.23 1.29 -17.37
N SER A 313 6.29 2.45 -18.04
CA SER A 313 5.63 2.65 -19.33
C SER A 313 6.14 1.69 -20.41
N ARG A 314 7.45 1.43 -20.45
CA ARG A 314 8.04 0.48 -21.42
C ARG A 314 7.49 -0.93 -21.23
N VAL A 315 7.36 -1.39 -19.98
CA VAL A 315 6.80 -2.71 -19.68
C VAL A 315 5.30 -2.75 -19.95
N LEU A 316 4.55 -1.74 -19.52
CA LEU A 316 3.09 -1.75 -19.59
C LEU A 316 2.53 -1.60 -21.02
N ASN A 317 3.31 -1.05 -21.96
CA ASN A 317 2.89 -0.82 -23.35
C ASN A 317 3.54 -1.79 -24.35
N ASP A 318 4.32 -2.76 -23.90
CA ASP A 318 4.92 -3.81 -24.75
C ASP A 318 4.36 -5.16 -24.30
N GLU A 319 3.69 -5.86 -25.23
CA GLU A 319 3.00 -7.14 -24.91
C GLU A 319 3.98 -8.22 -24.40
N GLY A 320 5.19 -8.27 -24.95
CA GLY A 320 6.20 -9.24 -24.54
C GLY A 320 6.73 -8.96 -23.14
N LEU A 321 7.10 -7.70 -22.87
CA LEU A 321 7.56 -7.29 -21.56
C LEU A 321 6.45 -7.36 -20.50
N PHE A 322 5.20 -7.08 -20.89
CA PHE A 322 4.06 -7.23 -20.00
C PHE A 322 3.85 -8.68 -19.57
N ALA A 323 3.91 -9.63 -20.50
CA ALA A 323 3.79 -11.06 -20.19
C ALA A 323 4.93 -11.56 -19.28
N GLU A 324 6.17 -11.09 -19.51
CA GLU A 324 7.30 -11.38 -18.62
C GLU A 324 7.08 -10.79 -17.21
N TRP A 325 6.51 -9.58 -17.12
CA TRP A 325 6.20 -8.96 -15.85
C TRP A 325 5.15 -9.73 -15.05
N GLU A 326 4.11 -10.25 -15.71
CA GLU A 326 3.14 -11.13 -15.04
C GLU A 326 3.80 -12.40 -14.49
N GLU A 327 4.81 -12.96 -15.17
CA GLU A 327 5.56 -14.11 -14.66
C GLU A 327 6.44 -13.72 -13.45
N ASP A 328 7.10 -12.56 -13.50
CA ASP A 328 7.84 -12.03 -12.36
C ASP A 328 6.93 -11.80 -11.14
N LEU A 329 5.70 -11.32 -11.35
CA LEU A 329 4.69 -11.17 -10.30
C LEU A 329 4.28 -12.51 -9.69
N ARG A 330 4.03 -13.53 -10.54
CA ARG A 330 3.72 -14.89 -10.08
C ARG A 330 4.88 -15.49 -9.29
N THR A 331 6.11 -15.24 -9.70
CA THR A 331 7.32 -15.65 -8.96
C THR A 331 7.36 -15.03 -7.57
N MET A 332 7.14 -13.72 -7.45
CA MET A 332 7.15 -13.03 -6.15
C MET A 332 6.01 -13.49 -5.24
N SER A 333 4.78 -13.52 -5.75
CA SER A 333 3.61 -13.93 -4.96
C SER A 333 3.68 -15.41 -4.57
N GLY A 334 4.11 -16.28 -5.48
CA GLY A 334 4.29 -17.71 -5.26
C GLY A 334 5.26 -17.99 -4.12
N ARG A 335 6.44 -17.34 -4.14
CA ARG A 335 7.41 -17.50 -3.05
C ARG A 335 6.85 -17.06 -1.69
N ILE A 336 6.09 -15.98 -1.64
CA ILE A 336 5.46 -15.55 -0.37
C ILE A 336 4.44 -16.58 0.12
N VAL A 337 3.64 -17.14 -0.79
CA VAL A 337 2.69 -18.22 -0.45
C VAL A 337 3.43 -19.46 0.07
N GLU A 338 4.54 -19.85 -0.55
CA GLU A 338 5.38 -20.96 -0.09
C GLU A 338 5.93 -20.72 1.31
N MET A 339 6.41 -19.51 1.62
CA MET A 339 6.91 -19.17 2.95
C MET A 339 5.80 -19.21 4.00
N ARG A 340 4.58 -18.77 3.67
CA ARG A 340 3.40 -18.88 4.55
C ARG A 340 3.06 -20.34 4.84
N LYS A 341 2.95 -21.16 3.80
CA LYS A 341 2.66 -22.59 3.92
C LYS A 341 3.75 -23.30 4.74
N GLY A 342 5.01 -23.07 4.39
CA GLY A 342 6.13 -23.68 5.09
C GLY A 342 6.25 -23.28 6.56
N LEU A 343 5.93 -22.03 6.92
CA LEU A 343 5.89 -21.59 8.33
C LEU A 343 4.77 -22.30 9.09
N LYS A 344 3.55 -22.33 8.57
CA LYS A 344 2.42 -23.01 9.17
C LYS A 344 2.71 -24.49 9.41
N GLU A 345 3.17 -25.21 8.40
CA GLU A 345 3.49 -26.64 8.49
C GLU A 345 4.53 -26.94 9.58
N ARG A 346 5.54 -26.08 9.75
CA ARG A 346 6.56 -26.25 10.78
C ARG A 346 6.03 -26.06 12.19
N LEU A 347 5.20 -25.04 12.39
CA LEU A 347 4.58 -24.77 13.68
C LEU A 347 3.60 -25.89 14.07
N GLU A 348 2.79 -26.38 13.14
CA GLU A 348 1.89 -27.51 13.34
C GLU A 348 2.66 -28.81 13.63
N LYS A 349 3.71 -29.12 12.87
CA LYS A 349 4.57 -30.30 13.08
C LYS A 349 5.26 -30.29 14.44
N LYS A 350 5.64 -29.10 14.95
CA LYS A 350 6.20 -28.95 16.31
C LYS A 350 5.14 -29.07 17.41
N GLY A 351 3.86 -29.04 17.06
CA GLY A 351 2.76 -28.95 18.02
C GLY A 351 2.82 -27.65 18.82
N THR A 352 3.24 -26.55 18.17
CA THR A 352 3.27 -25.21 18.78
C THR A 352 1.88 -24.83 19.26
N PRO A 353 1.70 -24.44 20.55
CA PRO A 353 0.38 -24.07 21.07
C PRO A 353 -0.29 -22.96 20.25
N GLY A 354 -1.62 -23.05 20.08
CA GLY A 354 -2.40 -22.05 19.34
C GLY A 354 -2.91 -22.55 18.00
N LYS A 355 -3.48 -21.60 17.22
CA LYS A 355 -4.02 -21.84 15.88
C LYS A 355 -3.22 -21.03 14.87
N TRP A 356 -2.82 -21.66 13.77
CA TRP A 356 -1.88 -21.07 12.79
C TRP A 356 -2.46 -20.94 11.37
N GLU A 357 -3.77 -21.23 11.18
CA GLU A 357 -4.47 -21.13 9.89
C GLU A 357 -4.38 -19.74 9.29
N HIS A 358 -4.45 -18.71 10.14
CA HIS A 358 -4.36 -17.31 9.74
C HIS A 358 -3.10 -16.97 8.90
N ILE A 359 -1.99 -17.71 9.09
CA ILE A 359 -0.76 -17.49 8.32
C ILE A 359 -1.00 -17.72 6.82
N THR A 360 -1.82 -18.70 6.46
CA THR A 360 -2.15 -19.06 5.07
C THR A 360 -3.44 -18.41 4.57
N GLU A 361 -4.30 -17.94 5.46
CA GLU A 361 -5.50 -17.17 5.12
C GLU A 361 -5.19 -15.71 4.77
N GLN A 362 -4.14 -15.15 5.39
CA GLN A 362 -3.62 -13.82 5.09
C GLN A 362 -2.85 -13.82 3.77
N ILE A 363 -2.87 -12.69 3.04
CA ILE A 363 -2.28 -12.55 1.72
C ILE A 363 -1.30 -11.38 1.65
N GLY A 364 -0.40 -11.41 0.67
CA GLY A 364 0.54 -10.31 0.39
C GLY A 364 1.75 -10.29 1.32
N MET A 365 2.39 -9.13 1.39
CA MET A 365 3.70 -8.97 2.00
C MET A 365 3.72 -9.18 3.52
N PHE A 366 2.63 -8.87 4.22
CA PHE A 366 2.61 -8.85 5.69
C PHE A 366 1.77 -9.97 6.29
N SER A 367 2.14 -10.37 7.50
CA SER A 367 1.35 -11.26 8.34
C SER A 367 1.32 -10.71 9.76
N PHE A 368 0.14 -10.76 10.38
CA PHE A 368 -0.01 -10.59 11.82
C PHE A 368 0.06 -11.95 12.49
N THR A 369 1.15 -12.21 13.18
CA THR A 369 1.44 -13.52 13.79
C THR A 369 0.54 -13.84 14.99
N GLY A 370 -0.02 -12.80 15.62
CA GLY A 370 -0.73 -12.92 16.89
C GLY A 370 0.19 -13.03 18.10
N LEU A 371 1.50 -12.90 17.92
CA LEU A 371 2.46 -12.85 19.03
C LEU A 371 2.29 -11.54 19.82
N THR A 372 2.41 -11.66 21.13
CA THR A 372 2.31 -10.54 22.08
C THR A 372 3.61 -9.71 22.09
N GLU A 373 3.53 -8.47 22.56
CA GLU A 373 4.72 -7.60 22.69
C GLU A 373 5.84 -8.22 23.55
N PRO A 374 5.55 -8.88 24.70
CA PRO A 374 6.57 -9.63 25.44
C PRO A 374 7.23 -10.75 24.64
N GLN A 375 6.46 -11.53 23.86
CA GLN A 375 7.00 -12.58 22.98
C GLN A 375 7.92 -11.99 21.91
N VAL A 376 7.48 -10.91 21.27
CA VAL A 376 8.30 -10.20 20.26
C VAL A 376 9.60 -9.65 20.86
N LYS A 377 9.56 -9.18 22.12
CA LYS A 377 10.77 -8.75 22.83
C LYS A 377 11.75 -9.90 23.03
N VAL A 378 11.29 -11.07 23.48
CA VAL A 378 12.12 -12.27 23.64
C VAL A 378 12.68 -12.74 22.29
N LEU A 379 11.87 -12.72 21.22
CA LEU A 379 12.34 -13.03 19.86
C LEU A 379 13.52 -12.15 19.46
N ARG A 380 13.45 -10.86 19.74
CA ARG A 380 14.54 -9.94 19.42
C ARG A 380 15.78 -10.16 20.29
N GLU A 381 15.61 -10.30 21.61
CA GLU A 381 16.73 -10.33 22.56
C GLU A 381 17.44 -11.69 22.61
N LYS A 382 16.71 -12.79 22.42
CA LYS A 382 17.25 -14.17 22.52
C LYS A 382 17.48 -14.81 21.15
N TRP A 383 16.62 -14.49 20.17
CA TRP A 383 16.63 -15.12 18.85
C TRP A 383 17.07 -14.21 17.72
N HIS A 384 17.42 -12.94 18.01
CA HIS A 384 17.83 -11.96 17.00
C HIS A 384 16.85 -11.82 15.83
N VAL A 385 15.54 -12.01 16.11
CA VAL A 385 14.46 -11.85 15.14
C VAL A 385 13.86 -10.45 15.27
N TYR A 386 13.97 -9.67 14.24
CA TYR A 386 13.52 -8.28 14.18
C TYR A 386 12.16 -8.19 13.48
N MET A 387 11.13 -7.80 14.24
CA MET A 387 9.76 -7.61 13.78
C MET A 387 9.08 -6.49 14.57
N THR A 388 7.91 -6.02 14.14
CA THR A 388 7.23 -4.95 14.86
C THR A 388 6.62 -5.46 16.16
N LYS A 389 6.59 -4.61 17.19
CA LYS A 389 6.13 -4.97 18.54
C LYS A 389 4.68 -5.48 18.62
N ASN A 390 3.85 -5.14 17.65
CA ASN A 390 2.46 -5.60 17.54
C ASN A 390 2.30 -6.96 16.83
N GLY A 391 3.40 -7.66 16.57
CA GLY A 391 3.37 -8.99 15.97
C GLY A 391 3.29 -9.02 14.43
N ARG A 392 3.40 -7.87 13.73
CA ARG A 392 3.48 -7.85 12.27
C ARG A 392 4.86 -8.29 11.79
N ILE A 393 4.90 -9.17 10.80
CA ILE A 393 6.10 -9.56 10.07
C ILE A 393 5.97 -9.28 8.57
N SER A 394 7.10 -9.04 7.91
CA SER A 394 7.22 -9.12 6.46
C SER A 394 7.51 -10.56 6.04
N MET A 395 6.58 -11.20 5.36
CA MET A 395 6.77 -12.56 4.83
C MET A 395 7.89 -12.62 3.79
N ALA A 396 8.19 -11.51 3.13
CA ALA A 396 9.30 -11.41 2.18
C ALA A 396 10.69 -11.51 2.84
N GLY A 397 10.79 -11.32 4.15
CA GLY A 397 12.02 -11.54 4.91
C GLY A 397 12.29 -13.01 5.24
N LEU A 398 11.28 -13.88 5.15
CA LEU A 398 11.46 -15.32 5.27
C LEU A 398 12.02 -15.92 3.98
N ASN A 399 12.84 -16.95 4.12
CA ASN A 399 13.42 -17.71 3.02
C ASN A 399 13.68 -19.16 3.43
N THR A 400 14.13 -20.01 2.51
CA THR A 400 14.38 -21.43 2.79
C THR A 400 15.48 -21.65 3.86
N HIS A 401 16.36 -20.68 4.05
CA HIS A 401 17.50 -20.80 5.00
C HIS A 401 17.14 -20.36 6.43
N ASN A 402 16.13 -19.46 6.61
CA ASN A 402 15.80 -18.92 7.93
C ASN A 402 14.43 -19.41 8.46
N LEU A 403 13.65 -20.12 7.64
CA LEU A 403 12.28 -20.52 7.98
C LEU A 403 12.23 -21.49 9.15
N ASP A 404 13.14 -22.49 9.19
CA ASP A 404 13.25 -23.45 10.31
C ASP A 404 13.64 -22.75 11.61
N TYR A 405 14.61 -21.84 11.52
CA TYR A 405 15.06 -21.06 12.67
C TYR A 405 13.96 -20.15 13.22
N PHE A 406 13.22 -19.49 12.35
CA PHE A 406 12.10 -18.64 12.77
C PHE A 406 10.97 -19.46 13.40
N ALA A 407 10.64 -20.62 12.84
CA ALA A 407 9.62 -21.50 13.41
C ALA A 407 10.04 -22.05 14.80
N GLU A 408 11.31 -22.37 15.00
CA GLU A 408 11.87 -22.75 16.29
C GLU A 408 11.76 -21.63 17.31
N ALA A 409 12.14 -20.42 16.91
CA ALA A 409 12.04 -19.24 17.76
C ALA A 409 10.61 -18.94 18.20
N VAL A 410 9.65 -19.03 17.28
CA VAL A 410 8.21 -18.85 17.58
C VAL A 410 7.71 -19.93 18.54
N ASP A 411 8.04 -21.20 18.30
CA ASP A 411 7.65 -22.32 19.19
C ASP A 411 8.18 -22.11 20.62
N SER A 412 9.45 -21.75 20.76
CA SER A 412 10.08 -21.47 22.05
C SER A 412 9.35 -20.37 22.83
N VAL A 413 9.14 -19.19 22.20
CA VAL A 413 8.55 -18.05 22.90
C VAL A 413 7.07 -18.27 23.23
N VAL A 414 6.35 -19.02 22.40
CA VAL A 414 4.94 -19.36 22.67
C VAL A 414 4.85 -20.30 23.88
N ARG A 415 5.72 -21.33 23.99
CA ARG A 415 5.74 -22.25 25.12
C ARG A 415 6.23 -21.60 26.41
N GLU A 416 7.20 -20.68 26.32
CA GLU A 416 7.75 -20.00 27.52
C GLU A 416 6.73 -19.04 28.18
N THR A 417 5.68 -18.63 27.45
CA THR A 417 4.73 -17.62 27.91
C THR A 417 3.26 -18.10 27.93
N SER A 418 3.02 -19.41 27.68
CA SER A 418 1.71 -20.08 27.71
C SER A 418 1.27 -20.42 29.14
#